data_b20542bcb4a4864ca3b63e530f21be24
#
_entry.id   b20542bcb4a4864ca3b63e530f21be24
#
_cell.length_a   1.000
_cell.length_b   1.000
_cell.length_c   1.000
_cell.angle_alpha   90.00
_cell.angle_beta   90.00
_cell.angle_gamma   90.00
#
_symmetry.space_group_name_H-M   'P 1'
#
loop_
_entity.id
_entity.type
_entity.pdbx_description
1 polymer ?
#
loop_
_entity_poly.entity_id
_entity_poly.type
_entity_poly.pdbx_seq_one_letter_code
_entity_poly.pdbx_strand_id
1 'polypeptide(L)'
;IYTLSLHDALPILVMEEIRVVDIASRYGGEEIVVVLPETGKAEAFLVAERIREKVENMKLDYSGQIINLTVSGGIATLPLDATDTEGLLRNSDIAVYKAKESGKNNIVIYSDNRRRFIRVDFATDIRVKEVYSKEKIDTWETESEDLSTGGILFKCDHYVDLGTEVQLRIPTDMAVEPLLIVGTVVRVEKLGSNQFGIGISFINVENTAKYELSKCIRKCICEKKAIR
;
A
#
# COMPACT_ATOMS: atom_id res chain seq x y z
N ILE A 1 4.80 39.15 -5.60
CA ILE A 1 5.20 37.73 -5.37
C ILE A 1 4.26 37.23 -4.30
N TYR A 2 3.24 36.45 -4.69
CA TYR A 2 2.34 35.79 -3.74
C TYR A 2 3.09 34.57 -3.22
N THR A 3 3.50 34.57 -1.96
CA THR A 3 3.90 33.34 -1.25
C THR A 3 2.64 32.53 -0.99
N LEU A 4 2.45 31.45 -1.73
CA LEU A 4 1.40 30.47 -1.42
C LEU A 4 1.66 29.96 0.00
N SER A 5 0.67 30.08 0.87
CA SER A 5 0.72 29.47 2.18
C SER A 5 0.64 27.93 2.03
N LEU A 6 1.17 27.21 2.99
CA LEU A 6 1.05 25.73 3.04
C LEU A 6 -0.41 25.29 2.94
N HIS A 7 -1.32 26.10 3.48
CA HIS A 7 -2.76 25.90 3.46
C HIS A 7 -3.38 25.97 2.06
N ASP A 8 -2.75 26.71 1.14
CA ASP A 8 -3.25 26.90 -0.22
C ASP A 8 -2.57 25.91 -1.20
N ALA A 9 -1.34 25.53 -0.95
CA ALA A 9 -0.55 24.65 -1.83
C ALA A 9 -1.14 23.22 -1.92
N LEU A 10 -1.55 22.64 -0.80
CA LEU A 10 -2.05 21.27 -0.76
C LEU A 10 -3.39 21.09 -1.51
N PRO A 11 -4.41 21.94 -1.35
CA PRO A 11 -5.63 21.86 -2.16
C PRO A 11 -5.37 21.99 -3.66
N ILE A 12 -4.50 22.92 -4.09
CA ILE A 12 -4.16 23.10 -5.50
C ILE A 12 -3.53 21.82 -6.06
N LEU A 13 -2.57 21.25 -5.35
CA LEU A 13 -1.90 20.01 -5.73
C LEU A 13 -2.88 18.83 -5.85
N VAL A 14 -3.84 18.72 -4.93
CA VAL A 14 -4.90 17.70 -5.02
C VAL A 14 -5.76 17.90 -6.26
N MET A 15 -6.16 19.13 -6.55
CA MET A 15 -6.99 19.47 -7.73
C MET A 15 -6.29 19.16 -9.06
N GLU A 16 -4.96 19.23 -9.11
CA GLU A 16 -4.20 18.88 -10.32
C GLU A 16 -4.18 17.36 -10.59
N GLU A 17 -4.40 16.54 -9.57
CA GLU A 17 -4.31 15.08 -9.66
C GLU A 17 -5.67 14.39 -9.84
N ILE A 18 -6.77 15.12 -9.75
CA ILE A 18 -8.12 14.58 -9.87
C ILE A 18 -8.78 15.03 -11.19
N ARG A 19 -9.83 14.34 -11.60
CA ARG A 19 -10.59 14.67 -12.83
C ARG A 19 -11.56 15.84 -12.57
N VAL A 20 -12.01 16.49 -13.62
CA VAL A 20 -13.01 17.58 -13.54
C VAL A 20 -14.32 17.15 -12.86
N VAL A 21 -14.66 15.86 -12.95
CA VAL A 21 -15.89 15.29 -12.34
C VAL A 21 -15.68 14.90 -10.88
N ASP A 22 -14.42 14.84 -10.40
CA ASP A 22 -14.10 14.54 -9.03
C ASP A 22 -14.25 15.80 -8.16
N ILE A 23 -14.53 15.61 -6.89
CA ILE A 23 -14.80 16.72 -5.96
C ILE A 23 -13.76 16.68 -4.85
N ALA A 24 -13.01 17.75 -4.66
CA ALA A 24 -12.17 17.94 -3.49
C ALA A 24 -12.78 19.01 -2.59
N SER A 25 -12.85 18.74 -1.30
CA SER A 25 -13.37 19.67 -0.29
C SER A 25 -12.46 19.65 0.94
N ARG A 26 -12.23 20.84 1.50
CA ARG A 26 -11.57 20.96 2.80
C ARG A 26 -12.56 20.59 3.88
N TYR A 27 -12.30 19.52 4.59
CA TYR A 27 -13.19 18.98 5.64
C TYR A 27 -12.87 19.53 7.03
N GLY A 28 -11.62 19.77 7.30
CA GLY A 28 -11.14 20.33 8.58
C GLY A 28 -9.80 21.01 8.40
N GLY A 29 -9.17 21.49 9.41
CA GLY A 29 -7.92 22.26 9.40
C GLY A 29 -6.94 21.87 8.30
N GLU A 30 -6.39 20.66 8.35
CA GLU A 30 -5.43 20.09 7.37
C GLU A 30 -6.03 18.90 6.59
N GLU A 31 -7.33 18.63 6.74
CA GLU A 31 -7.99 17.47 6.17
C GLU A 31 -8.74 17.82 4.89
N ILE A 32 -8.51 17.03 3.84
CA ILE A 32 -9.16 17.15 2.54
C ILE A 32 -9.89 15.85 2.25
N VAL A 33 -11.17 15.95 1.92
CA VAL A 33 -11.98 14.84 1.39
C VAL A 33 -12.03 14.95 -0.12
N VAL A 34 -11.76 13.84 -0.79
CA VAL A 34 -11.86 13.70 -2.24
C VAL A 34 -12.91 12.66 -2.56
N VAL A 35 -13.94 13.06 -3.31
CA VAL A 35 -14.97 12.14 -3.81
C VAL A 35 -14.68 11.84 -5.28
N LEU A 36 -14.55 10.55 -5.59
CA LEU A 36 -14.24 10.05 -6.92
C LEU A 36 -15.45 9.26 -7.46
N PRO A 37 -16.38 9.91 -8.19
CA PRO A 37 -17.54 9.22 -8.77
C PRO A 37 -17.11 8.11 -9.73
N GLU A 38 -17.88 7.01 -9.76
CA GLU A 38 -17.69 5.86 -10.66
C GLU A 38 -16.25 5.31 -10.63
N THR A 39 -15.64 5.29 -9.44
CA THR A 39 -14.25 4.87 -9.26
C THR A 39 -14.17 3.73 -8.24
N GLY A 40 -13.60 2.62 -8.66
CA GLY A 40 -13.39 1.46 -7.79
C GLY A 40 -12.21 1.64 -6.83
N LYS A 41 -12.06 0.73 -5.85
CA LYS A 41 -10.98 0.78 -4.84
C LYS A 41 -9.58 0.87 -5.44
N ALA A 42 -9.32 0.08 -6.49
CA ALA A 42 -8.00 0.04 -7.13
C ALA A 42 -7.66 1.37 -7.80
N GLU A 43 -8.63 1.95 -8.51
CA GLU A 43 -8.47 3.24 -9.16
C GLU A 43 -8.33 4.38 -8.15
N ALA A 44 -9.14 4.36 -7.10
CA ALA A 44 -9.05 5.34 -6.01
C ALA A 44 -7.66 5.28 -5.32
N PHE A 45 -7.12 4.07 -5.15
CA PHE A 45 -5.77 3.89 -4.63
C PHE A 45 -4.70 4.52 -5.55
N LEU A 46 -4.81 4.35 -6.87
CA LEU A 46 -3.89 4.96 -7.82
C LEU A 46 -3.90 6.49 -7.75
N VAL A 47 -5.09 7.08 -7.61
CA VAL A 47 -5.23 8.54 -7.46
C VAL A 47 -4.62 9.00 -6.13
N ALA A 48 -4.94 8.33 -5.04
CA ALA A 48 -4.44 8.68 -3.71
C ALA A 48 -2.91 8.54 -3.60
N GLU A 49 -2.33 7.47 -4.16
CA GLU A 49 -0.87 7.30 -4.18
C GLU A 49 -0.18 8.37 -5.03
N ARG A 50 -0.76 8.75 -6.16
CA ARG A 50 -0.22 9.83 -6.99
C ARG A 50 -0.20 11.17 -6.25
N ILE A 51 -1.28 11.49 -5.51
CA ILE A 51 -1.34 12.67 -4.63
C ILE A 51 -0.28 12.57 -3.54
N ARG A 52 -0.18 11.43 -2.85
CA ARG A 52 0.80 11.21 -1.78
C ARG A 52 2.23 11.44 -2.26
N GLU A 53 2.60 10.83 -3.38
CA GLU A 53 3.95 10.98 -3.96
C GLU A 53 4.26 12.39 -4.39
N LYS A 54 3.28 13.09 -4.95
CA LYS A 54 3.46 14.48 -5.37
C LYS A 54 3.71 15.39 -4.17
N VAL A 55 2.98 15.16 -3.05
CA VAL A 55 3.23 15.88 -1.79
C VAL A 55 4.60 15.55 -1.21
N GLU A 56 4.98 14.27 -1.16
CA GLU A 56 6.29 13.83 -0.64
C GLU A 56 7.46 14.42 -1.42
N ASN A 57 7.32 14.56 -2.74
CA ASN A 57 8.35 15.12 -3.61
C ASN A 57 8.35 16.66 -3.68
N MET A 58 7.33 17.30 -3.08
CA MET A 58 7.22 18.75 -3.06
C MET A 58 8.28 19.34 -2.12
N LYS A 59 9.07 20.28 -2.64
CA LYS A 59 10.03 21.06 -1.85
C LYS A 59 9.43 22.42 -1.56
N LEU A 60 9.09 22.67 -0.33
CA LEU A 60 8.62 23.97 0.13
C LEU A 60 9.79 24.75 0.73
N ASP A 61 10.10 25.88 0.12
CA ASP A 61 11.01 26.84 0.73
C ASP A 61 10.22 27.82 1.62
N TYR A 62 10.47 27.73 2.92
CA TYR A 62 9.91 28.68 3.88
C TYR A 62 11.06 29.42 4.58
N SER A 63 11.23 30.68 4.25
CA SER A 63 12.29 31.53 4.83
C SER A 63 13.70 30.97 4.67
N GLY A 64 14.02 30.31 3.53
CA GLY A 64 15.31 29.70 3.25
C GLY A 64 15.51 28.31 3.85
N GLN A 65 14.45 27.72 4.43
CA GLN A 65 14.45 26.34 4.92
C GLN A 65 13.54 25.47 4.03
N ILE A 66 14.08 24.34 3.56
CA ILE A 66 13.28 23.35 2.81
C ILE A 66 12.49 22.52 3.80
N ILE A 67 11.17 22.58 3.70
CA ILE A 67 10.24 21.77 4.49
C ILE A 67 9.78 20.59 3.62
N ASN A 68 9.96 19.37 4.11
CA ASN A 68 9.43 18.16 3.50
C ASN A 68 8.07 17.83 4.14
N LEU A 69 7.06 17.62 3.30
CA LEU A 69 5.71 17.26 3.74
C LEU A 69 5.38 15.84 3.32
N THR A 70 4.52 15.22 4.09
CA THR A 70 3.92 13.93 3.73
C THR A 70 2.44 13.95 4.07
N VAL A 71 1.65 13.13 3.38
CA VAL A 71 0.23 12.92 3.67
C VAL A 71 -0.05 11.45 3.92
N SER A 72 -1.05 11.20 4.76
CA SER A 72 -1.62 9.87 4.95
C SER A 72 -3.06 9.90 4.48
N GLY A 73 -3.50 8.88 3.75
CA GLY A 73 -4.85 8.82 3.20
C GLY A 73 -5.58 7.54 3.57
N GLY A 74 -6.91 7.63 3.63
CA GLY A 74 -7.82 6.50 3.81
C GLY A 74 -8.84 6.43 2.68
N ILE A 75 -9.14 5.25 2.19
CA ILE A 75 -10.08 5.02 1.10
C ILE A 75 -11.21 4.13 1.58
N ALA A 76 -12.44 4.56 1.32
CA ALA A 76 -13.65 3.75 1.46
C ALA A 76 -14.52 3.91 0.21
N THR A 77 -15.32 2.90 -0.14
CA THR A 77 -16.14 2.89 -1.36
C THR A 77 -17.59 2.48 -1.09
N LEU A 78 -18.52 3.10 -1.79
CA LEU A 78 -19.92 2.67 -1.88
C LEU A 78 -20.10 1.73 -3.08
N PRO A 79 -20.94 0.69 -2.95
CA PRO A 79 -21.64 0.23 -1.74
C PRO A 79 -20.83 -0.77 -0.89
N LEU A 80 -19.56 -1.04 -1.23
CA LEU A 80 -18.78 -2.14 -0.64
C LEU A 80 -18.43 -1.92 0.83
N ASP A 81 -18.15 -0.69 1.23
CA ASP A 81 -17.66 -0.38 2.57
C ASP A 81 -18.67 0.41 3.39
N ALA A 82 -19.74 0.92 2.79
CA ALA A 82 -20.78 1.67 3.46
C ALA A 82 -22.07 1.63 2.65
N THR A 83 -23.19 1.95 3.29
CA THR A 83 -24.51 2.05 2.66
C THR A 83 -24.99 3.50 2.51
N ASP A 84 -24.29 4.43 3.15
CA ASP A 84 -24.61 5.86 3.20
C ASP A 84 -23.35 6.72 3.28
N THR A 85 -23.53 8.01 3.16
CA THR A 85 -22.44 8.99 3.16
C THR A 85 -21.72 9.08 4.50
N GLU A 86 -22.47 8.99 5.60
CA GLU A 86 -21.88 9.05 6.95
C GLU A 86 -20.99 7.86 7.23
N GLY A 87 -21.46 6.66 6.88
CA GLY A 87 -20.68 5.42 6.95
C GLY A 87 -19.45 5.47 6.08
N LEU A 88 -19.56 6.05 4.87
CA LEU A 88 -18.43 6.20 3.95
C LEU A 88 -17.33 7.10 4.54
N LEU A 89 -17.70 8.27 5.07
CA LEU A 89 -16.76 9.18 5.74
C LEU A 89 -16.14 8.52 6.97
N ARG A 90 -16.94 7.93 7.86
CA ARG A 90 -16.44 7.25 9.05
C ARG A 90 -15.43 6.13 8.70
N ASN A 91 -15.72 5.35 7.66
CA ASN A 91 -14.85 4.25 7.27
C ASN A 91 -13.57 4.72 6.58
N SER A 92 -13.61 5.82 5.83
CA SER A 92 -12.40 6.46 5.32
C SER A 92 -11.54 7.02 6.46
N ASP A 93 -12.13 7.61 7.49
CA ASP A 93 -11.41 8.09 8.69
C ASP A 93 -10.71 6.96 9.45
N ILE A 94 -11.39 5.82 9.63
CA ILE A 94 -10.77 4.62 10.22
C ILE A 94 -9.54 4.19 9.41
N ALA A 95 -9.61 4.27 8.08
CA ALA A 95 -8.49 3.94 7.22
C ALA A 95 -7.36 4.97 7.33
N VAL A 96 -7.66 6.28 7.42
CA VAL A 96 -6.65 7.33 7.69
C VAL A 96 -5.95 7.09 9.02
N TYR A 97 -6.70 6.76 10.06
CA TYR A 97 -6.13 6.46 11.38
C TYR A 97 -5.14 5.28 11.29
N LYS A 98 -5.52 4.20 10.60
CA LYS A 98 -4.64 3.04 10.35
C LYS A 98 -3.39 3.44 9.54
N ALA A 99 -3.50 4.34 8.57
CA ALA A 99 -2.37 4.84 7.81
C ALA A 99 -1.38 5.61 8.72
N LYS A 100 -1.91 6.44 9.62
CA LYS A 100 -1.11 7.18 10.60
C LYS A 100 -0.40 6.24 11.61
N GLU A 101 -1.07 5.19 12.08
CA GLU A 101 -0.48 4.17 12.97
C GLU A 101 0.59 3.31 12.29
N SER A 102 0.44 3.00 11.01
CA SER A 102 1.39 2.18 10.24
C SER A 102 2.62 2.93 9.74
N GLY A 103 2.94 4.07 10.36
CA GLY A 103 4.16 4.83 10.09
C GLY A 103 3.97 6.07 9.23
N LYS A 104 2.72 6.53 9.04
CA LYS A 104 2.36 7.72 8.23
C LYS A 104 2.81 7.58 6.77
N ASN A 105 2.68 8.65 5.99
CA ASN A 105 3.07 8.70 4.57
C ASN A 105 2.62 7.46 3.79
N ASN A 106 1.36 7.10 3.93
CA ASN A 106 0.80 5.84 3.43
C ASN A 106 -0.69 6.00 3.10
N ILE A 107 -1.15 5.20 2.13
CA ILE A 107 -2.57 5.09 1.76
C ILE A 107 -3.10 3.74 2.24
N VAL A 108 -4.18 3.77 3.00
CA VAL A 108 -4.85 2.56 3.51
C VAL A 108 -6.26 2.50 2.96
N ILE A 109 -6.68 1.32 2.53
CA ILE A 109 -8.05 1.04 2.12
C ILE A 109 -8.82 0.47 3.29
N TYR A 110 -10.02 1.03 3.53
CA TYR A 110 -10.93 0.47 4.51
C TYR A 110 -11.32 -0.97 4.14
N SER A 111 -11.33 -1.80 5.15
CA SER A 111 -11.82 -3.17 5.04
C SER A 111 -12.34 -3.61 6.41
N ASP A 112 -13.55 -4.12 6.47
CA ASP A 112 -14.14 -4.77 7.65
C ASP A 112 -13.41 -6.06 8.03
N ASN A 113 -12.85 -6.71 7.03
CA ASN A 113 -11.97 -7.85 7.21
C ASN A 113 -10.52 -7.35 7.44
N ARG A 114 -9.69 -8.13 8.12
CA ARG A 114 -8.27 -7.86 8.46
C ARG A 114 -7.36 -7.43 7.29
N ARG A 115 -7.89 -7.29 6.08
CA ARG A 115 -7.17 -6.87 4.85
C ARG A 115 -7.05 -5.35 4.81
N ARG A 116 -5.89 -4.83 5.18
CA ARG A 116 -5.58 -3.38 5.22
C ARG A 116 -5.06 -2.82 3.89
N PHE A 117 -4.63 -3.68 2.95
CA PHE A 117 -3.91 -3.30 1.74
C PHE A 117 -4.53 -3.93 0.50
N ILE A 118 -4.45 -3.23 -0.64
CA ILE A 118 -4.76 -3.83 -1.94
C ILE A 118 -3.80 -4.98 -2.18
N ARG A 119 -4.34 -6.10 -2.63
CA ARG A 119 -3.59 -7.24 -3.15
C ARG A 119 -3.77 -7.31 -4.65
N VAL A 120 -2.67 -7.51 -5.33
CA VAL A 120 -2.63 -7.77 -6.77
C VAL A 120 -2.11 -9.18 -6.99
N ASP A 121 -2.60 -9.86 -8.02
CA ASP A 121 -1.98 -11.10 -8.45
C ASP A 121 -0.56 -10.79 -8.90
N PHE A 122 0.38 -11.49 -8.32
CA PHE A 122 1.79 -11.25 -8.52
C PHE A 122 2.52 -12.58 -8.52
N ALA A 123 2.62 -13.18 -9.71
CA ALA A 123 3.30 -14.45 -9.93
C ALA A 123 4.76 -14.16 -10.29
N THR A 124 5.67 -14.39 -9.36
CA THR A 124 7.11 -14.27 -9.58
C THR A 124 7.86 -15.21 -8.66
N ASP A 125 9.02 -15.67 -9.10
CA ASP A 125 9.91 -16.49 -8.27
C ASP A 125 10.52 -15.62 -7.17
N ILE A 126 10.29 -16.01 -5.93
CA ILE A 126 10.84 -15.35 -4.74
C ILE A 126 11.76 -16.30 -3.99
N ARG A 127 12.74 -15.73 -3.29
CA ARG A 127 13.55 -16.47 -2.32
C ARG A 127 13.11 -16.13 -0.91
N VAL A 128 12.91 -17.16 -0.12
CA VAL A 128 12.50 -17.06 1.28
C VAL A 128 13.59 -17.68 2.15
N LYS A 129 13.94 -17.02 3.25
CA LYS A 129 14.92 -17.47 4.23
C LYS A 129 14.39 -17.26 5.63
N GLU A 130 14.40 -18.29 6.49
CA GLU A 130 14.10 -18.13 7.90
C GLU A 130 15.21 -17.34 8.62
N VAL A 131 14.82 -16.34 9.43
CA VAL A 131 15.78 -15.45 10.12
C VAL A 131 16.45 -16.15 11.30
N TYR A 132 15.72 -17.00 12.02
CA TYR A 132 16.17 -17.65 13.27
C TYR A 132 16.13 -19.18 13.23
N SER A 133 16.45 -19.80 12.11
CA SER A 133 16.56 -21.25 12.07
C SER A 133 17.77 -21.73 12.89
N LYS A 134 17.54 -22.66 13.85
CA LYS A 134 18.62 -23.26 14.67
C LYS A 134 19.40 -24.32 13.91
N GLU A 135 18.85 -24.87 12.86
CA GLU A 135 19.44 -25.93 12.05
C GLU A 135 19.46 -25.46 10.60
N LYS A 136 20.63 -25.34 10.00
CA LYS A 136 20.84 -24.95 8.59
C LYS A 136 19.97 -23.77 8.12
N ILE A 137 20.59 -22.80 7.52
CA ILE A 137 19.89 -21.69 6.84
C ILE A 137 18.99 -22.29 5.75
N ASP A 138 17.72 -22.55 6.09
CA ASP A 138 16.75 -23.02 5.11
C ASP A 138 16.34 -21.83 4.22
N THR A 139 16.93 -21.83 3.03
CA THR A 139 16.55 -20.92 1.96
C THR A 139 15.90 -21.74 0.88
N TRP A 140 14.70 -21.36 0.47
CA TRP A 140 13.99 -22.01 -0.62
C TRP A 140 13.49 -21.00 -1.65
N GLU A 141 13.24 -21.45 -2.86
CA GLU A 141 12.63 -20.68 -3.94
C GLU A 141 11.19 -21.13 -4.11
N THR A 142 10.30 -20.19 -4.31
CA THR A 142 8.89 -20.45 -4.53
C THR A 142 8.24 -19.34 -5.35
N GLU A 143 7.08 -19.63 -5.94
CA GLU A 143 6.30 -18.65 -6.69
C GLU A 143 5.30 -17.94 -5.77
N SER A 144 5.29 -16.62 -5.83
CA SER A 144 4.27 -15.81 -5.15
C SER A 144 2.94 -15.85 -5.89
N GLU A 145 1.83 -15.67 -5.17
CA GLU A 145 0.47 -15.61 -5.72
C GLU A 145 -0.10 -14.20 -5.70
N ASP A 146 0.04 -13.52 -4.58
CA ASP A 146 -0.42 -12.14 -4.43
C ASP A 146 0.59 -11.28 -3.66
N LEU A 147 0.56 -9.98 -3.93
CA LEU A 147 1.40 -8.98 -3.30
C LEU A 147 0.57 -7.78 -2.89
N SER A 148 0.92 -7.20 -1.75
CA SER A 148 0.42 -5.91 -1.27
C SER A 148 1.55 -5.09 -0.63
N THR A 149 1.30 -3.83 -0.28
CA THR A 149 2.28 -3.03 0.46
C THR A 149 2.52 -3.51 1.89
N GLY A 150 1.66 -4.40 2.41
CA GLY A 150 1.77 -4.93 3.78
C GLY A 150 2.06 -6.42 3.88
N GLY A 151 2.18 -7.13 2.75
CA GLY A 151 2.43 -8.58 2.79
C GLY A 151 2.38 -9.27 1.44
N ILE A 152 2.72 -10.55 1.44
CA ILE A 152 2.77 -11.42 0.28
C ILE A 152 2.17 -12.79 0.62
N LEU A 153 1.58 -13.45 -0.37
CA LEU A 153 1.15 -14.84 -0.31
C LEU A 153 1.97 -15.64 -1.32
N PHE A 154 2.43 -16.81 -0.92
CA PHE A 154 3.10 -17.76 -1.79
C PHE A 154 2.74 -19.20 -1.45
N LYS A 155 3.02 -20.13 -2.34
CA LYS A 155 2.90 -21.57 -2.10
C LYS A 155 4.20 -22.14 -1.58
N CYS A 156 4.11 -23.18 -0.74
CA CYS A 156 5.26 -23.89 -0.18
C CYS A 156 4.94 -25.40 -0.14
N ASP A 157 5.95 -26.22 -0.33
CA ASP A 157 5.85 -27.68 -0.28
C ASP A 157 6.09 -28.27 1.13
N HIS A 158 6.38 -27.42 2.09
CA HIS A 158 6.57 -27.76 3.50
C HIS A 158 5.82 -26.80 4.42
N TYR A 159 5.61 -27.24 5.65
CA TYR A 159 4.94 -26.44 6.66
C TYR A 159 5.92 -25.43 7.28
N VAL A 160 5.46 -24.19 7.47
CA VAL A 160 6.19 -23.13 8.18
C VAL A 160 5.33 -22.67 9.36
N ASP A 161 5.91 -22.60 10.56
CA ASP A 161 5.18 -22.22 11.76
C ASP A 161 4.67 -20.79 11.74
N LEU A 162 3.47 -20.57 12.30
CA LEU A 162 2.93 -19.23 12.54
C LEU A 162 3.88 -18.46 13.46
N GLY A 163 4.13 -17.19 13.13
CA GLY A 163 5.05 -16.34 13.90
C GLY A 163 6.52 -16.45 13.47
N THR A 164 6.86 -17.38 12.57
CA THR A 164 8.23 -17.47 12.02
C THR A 164 8.57 -16.17 11.28
N GLU A 165 9.73 -15.60 11.60
CA GLU A 165 10.28 -14.47 10.86
C GLU A 165 11.07 -14.97 9.66
N VAL A 166 10.76 -14.39 8.50
CA VAL A 166 11.40 -14.72 7.22
C VAL A 166 11.92 -13.47 6.54
N GLN A 167 13.04 -13.60 5.87
CA GLN A 167 13.57 -12.63 4.92
C GLN A 167 13.15 -13.05 3.52
N LEU A 168 12.54 -12.13 2.81
CA LEU A 168 12.05 -12.30 1.44
C LEU A 168 12.95 -11.54 0.49
N ARG A 169 13.31 -12.17 -0.62
CA ARG A 169 13.95 -11.53 -1.76
C ARG A 169 12.98 -11.56 -2.93
N ILE A 170 12.40 -10.41 -3.23
CA ILE A 170 11.31 -10.25 -4.20
C ILE A 170 11.88 -9.53 -5.44
N PRO A 171 12.05 -10.21 -6.58
CA PRO A 171 12.40 -9.54 -7.83
C PRO A 171 11.26 -8.63 -8.28
N THR A 172 11.60 -7.45 -8.76
CA THR A 172 10.63 -6.55 -9.38
C THR A 172 11.24 -5.98 -10.66
N ASP A 173 10.44 -5.81 -11.70
CA ASP A 173 10.89 -5.17 -12.95
C ASP A 173 11.21 -3.68 -12.79
N MET A 174 10.93 -3.13 -11.61
CA MET A 174 11.07 -1.70 -11.33
C MET A 174 12.38 -1.34 -10.65
N ALA A 175 13.09 -2.32 -10.09
CA ALA A 175 14.35 -2.14 -9.39
C ALA A 175 15.45 -3.01 -10.00
N VAL A 176 16.69 -2.49 -10.05
CA VAL A 176 17.86 -3.24 -10.54
C VAL A 176 18.20 -4.41 -9.61
N GLU A 177 17.96 -4.24 -8.31
CA GLU A 177 18.16 -5.28 -7.31
C GLU A 177 16.83 -5.72 -6.73
N PRO A 178 16.67 -7.02 -6.37
CA PRO A 178 15.48 -7.52 -5.70
C PRO A 178 15.25 -6.81 -4.37
N LEU A 179 13.98 -6.57 -4.04
CA LEU A 179 13.61 -6.03 -2.73
C LEU A 179 13.91 -7.05 -1.64
N LEU A 180 14.61 -6.61 -0.59
CA LEU A 180 14.85 -7.40 0.62
C LEU A 180 13.89 -6.91 1.71
N ILE A 181 12.96 -7.78 2.10
CA ILE A 181 11.91 -7.44 3.07
C ILE A 181 11.86 -8.52 4.14
N VAL A 182 11.76 -8.12 5.40
CA VAL A 182 11.50 -9.03 6.52
C VAL A 182 10.01 -9.06 6.80
N GLY A 183 9.49 -10.23 7.13
CA GLY A 183 8.09 -10.39 7.49
C GLY A 183 7.88 -11.57 8.42
N THR A 184 6.68 -11.63 8.98
CA THR A 184 6.24 -12.69 9.88
C THR A 184 5.17 -13.54 9.21
N VAL A 185 5.23 -14.84 9.37
CA VAL A 185 4.19 -15.79 8.95
C VAL A 185 2.92 -15.55 9.79
N VAL A 186 1.87 -15.05 9.14
CA VAL A 186 0.59 -14.74 9.80
C VAL A 186 -0.56 -15.62 9.35
N ARG A 187 -0.34 -16.44 8.34
CA ARG A 187 -1.32 -17.38 7.81
C ARG A 187 -0.62 -18.59 7.23
N VAL A 188 -1.12 -19.78 7.58
CA VAL A 188 -0.75 -21.04 6.96
C VAL A 188 -2.05 -21.76 6.60
N GLU A 189 -2.22 -22.14 5.35
CA GLU A 189 -3.40 -22.86 4.85
C GLU A 189 -2.96 -24.10 4.08
N LYS A 190 -3.50 -25.24 4.43
CA LYS A 190 -3.21 -26.50 3.73
C LYS A 190 -4.02 -26.55 2.43
N LEU A 191 -3.34 -26.55 1.30
CA LEU A 191 -3.96 -26.58 -0.03
C LEU A 191 -4.04 -27.99 -0.63
N GLY A 192 -3.20 -28.91 -0.15
CA GLY A 192 -3.11 -30.29 -0.62
C GLY A 192 -2.31 -31.17 0.31
N SER A 193 -1.92 -32.36 -0.16
CA SER A 193 -1.19 -33.34 0.67
C SER A 193 0.15 -32.81 1.16
N ASN A 194 0.88 -32.09 0.30
CA ASN A 194 2.19 -31.49 0.59
C ASN A 194 2.27 -30.05 0.05
N GLN A 195 1.19 -29.31 0.10
CA GLN A 195 1.16 -27.92 -0.39
C GLN A 195 0.46 -27.02 0.61
N PHE A 196 1.12 -25.93 0.94
CA PHE A 196 0.66 -24.92 1.90
C PHE A 196 0.67 -23.54 1.26
N GLY A 197 -0.38 -22.74 1.52
CA GLY A 197 -0.42 -21.31 1.25
C GLY A 197 0.13 -20.56 2.46
N ILE A 198 1.22 -19.84 2.29
CA ILE A 198 1.90 -19.10 3.35
C ILE A 198 1.68 -17.60 3.16
N GLY A 199 0.99 -16.99 4.10
CA GLY A 199 0.76 -15.54 4.13
C GLY A 199 1.74 -14.85 5.07
N ILE A 200 2.50 -13.90 4.54
CA ILE A 200 3.48 -13.09 5.28
C ILE A 200 2.95 -11.69 5.49
N SER A 201 3.08 -11.17 6.69
CA SER A 201 2.95 -9.74 6.99
C SER A 201 4.33 -9.10 7.06
N PHE A 202 4.56 -8.07 6.28
CA PHE A 202 5.83 -7.34 6.29
C PHE A 202 6.02 -6.57 7.59
N ILE A 203 7.25 -6.52 8.09
CA ILE A 203 7.64 -5.80 9.29
C ILE A 203 8.77 -4.82 8.98
N ASN A 204 8.73 -3.63 9.59
CA ASN A 204 9.78 -2.61 9.50
C ASN A 204 10.25 -2.30 8.07
N VAL A 205 9.30 -2.24 7.11
CA VAL A 205 9.63 -1.96 5.71
C VAL A 205 10.20 -0.54 5.59
N GLU A 206 11.37 -0.41 5.01
CA GLU A 206 11.99 0.88 4.72
C GLU A 206 11.20 1.68 3.68
N ASN A 207 11.29 3.00 3.73
CA ASN A 207 10.52 3.88 2.84
C ASN A 207 10.83 3.63 1.35
N THR A 208 12.08 3.34 1.02
CA THR A 208 12.50 2.96 -0.34
C THR A 208 11.81 1.69 -0.83
N ALA A 209 11.76 0.65 0.01
CA ALA A 209 11.08 -0.60 -0.31
C ALA A 209 9.55 -0.42 -0.40
N LYS A 210 8.94 0.41 0.48
CA LYS A 210 7.51 0.77 0.37
C LYS A 210 7.19 1.46 -0.95
N TYR A 211 8.05 2.37 -1.38
CA TYR A 211 7.89 3.08 -2.65
C TYR A 211 7.95 2.12 -3.85
N GLU A 212 8.93 1.22 -3.87
CA GLU A 212 9.07 0.23 -4.95
C GLU A 212 7.92 -0.78 -4.96
N LEU A 213 7.43 -1.23 -3.78
CA LEU A 213 6.23 -2.06 -3.67
C LEU A 213 5.00 -1.35 -4.25
N SER A 214 4.80 -0.07 -3.90
CA SER A 214 3.67 0.72 -4.42
C SER A 214 3.73 0.87 -5.93
N LYS A 215 4.92 1.06 -6.51
CA LYS A 215 5.12 1.09 -7.97
C LYS A 215 4.76 -0.24 -8.61
N CYS A 216 5.25 -1.35 -8.06
CA CYS A 216 4.98 -2.69 -8.54
C CYS A 216 3.47 -2.99 -8.54
N ILE A 217 2.79 -2.68 -7.44
CA ILE A 217 1.33 -2.86 -7.31
C ILE A 217 0.59 -2.01 -8.34
N ARG A 218 0.97 -0.74 -8.55
CA ARG A 218 0.38 0.13 -9.57
C ARG A 218 0.54 -0.45 -10.97
N LYS A 219 1.73 -0.95 -11.31
CA LYS A 219 1.98 -1.60 -12.61
C LYS A 219 1.02 -2.77 -12.81
N CYS A 220 0.90 -3.68 -11.84
CA CYS A 220 -0.02 -4.82 -11.91
C CYS A 220 -1.49 -4.40 -12.09
N ILE A 221 -1.93 -3.31 -11.42
CA ILE A 221 -3.29 -2.79 -11.59
C ILE A 221 -3.50 -2.22 -12.99
N CYS A 222 -2.51 -1.49 -13.53
CA CYS A 222 -2.60 -0.88 -14.86
C CYS A 222 -2.60 -1.94 -15.97
N GLU A 223 -1.76 -2.98 -15.86
CA GLU A 223 -1.69 -4.07 -16.84
C GLU A 223 -2.99 -4.85 -16.96
N LYS A 224 -3.68 -5.11 -15.83
CA LYS A 224 -5.01 -5.74 -15.85
C LYS A 224 -6.09 -4.92 -16.58
N LYS A 225 -5.93 -3.60 -16.67
CA LYS A 225 -6.85 -2.72 -17.43
C LYS A 225 -6.61 -2.77 -18.92
N ALA A 226 -5.38 -3.00 -19.36
CA ALA A 226 -5.01 -3.06 -20.78
C ALA A 226 -5.53 -4.34 -21.47
N ILE A 227 -5.96 -5.35 -20.70
CA ILE A 227 -6.41 -6.66 -21.21
C ILE A 227 -7.96 -6.74 -21.25
N ARG A 228 -8.67 -5.74 -20.75
CA ARG A 228 -10.14 -5.61 -20.83
C ARG A 228 -10.55 -4.55 -21.84
#